data_ab99af9761fecdad4534aefc9a1228e4
#
_entry.id   ab99af9761fecdad4534aefc9a1228e4
#
_cell.length_a   1.000
_cell.length_b   1.000
_cell.length_c   1.000
_cell.angle_alpha   90.00
_cell.angle_beta   90.00
_cell.angle_gamma   90.00
#
_symmetry.space_group_name_H-M   'P 1'
#
loop_
_entity.id
_entity.type
_entity.pdbx_description
1 polymer ?
#
loop_
_entity_poly.entity_id
_entity_poly.type
_entity_poly.pdbx_seq_one_letter_code
_entity_poly.pdbx_strand_id
1 'polypeptide(L)'
;NYENMQETLDLALELNTEHANFYAAMALPGSPLHLYARQQGWDIPERYEEYAFLSYDCRPLRTKYLTGAEVLRFRDEAWHKYFTHKPFLDLVEKKFGVESRNNVVELEKIKLKRKILGD
;
A
#
# COMPACT_ATOMS: atom_id res chain seq x y z
N ASN A 1 -12.55 6.01 -5.12
CA ASN A 1 -12.09 7.38 -4.87
C ASN A 1 -11.27 7.46 -3.60
N TYR A 2 -10.75 8.63 -3.26
CA TYR A 2 -9.94 8.85 -2.06
C TYR A 2 -10.71 8.55 -0.76
N GLU A 3 -11.96 8.97 -0.67
CA GLU A 3 -12.82 8.73 0.50
C GLU A 3 -12.93 7.26 0.84
N ASN A 4 -13.20 6.40 -0.14
CA ASN A 4 -13.33 4.95 0.10
C ASN A 4 -12.00 4.32 0.58
N MET A 5 -10.86 4.82 0.10
CA MET A 5 -9.56 4.36 0.59
C MET A 5 -9.33 4.83 2.04
N GLN A 6 -9.75 6.05 2.37
CA GLN A 6 -9.68 6.58 3.73
C GLN A 6 -10.58 5.78 4.70
N GLU A 7 -11.82 5.49 4.32
CA GLU A 7 -12.73 4.64 5.10
C GLU A 7 -12.12 3.25 5.37
N THR A 8 -11.45 2.67 4.38
CA THR A 8 -10.75 1.39 4.55
C THR A 8 -9.61 1.49 5.58
N LEU A 9 -8.82 2.56 5.52
CA LEU A 9 -7.76 2.80 6.50
C LEU A 9 -8.33 3.05 7.91
N ASP A 10 -9.37 3.86 8.02
CA ASP A 10 -10.02 4.17 9.30
C ASP A 10 -10.56 2.89 9.95
N LEU A 11 -11.21 2.02 9.19
CA LEU A 11 -11.65 0.71 9.66
C LEU A 11 -10.48 -0.16 10.11
N ALA A 12 -9.39 -0.20 9.38
CA ALA A 12 -8.20 -0.97 9.76
C ALA A 12 -7.60 -0.47 11.09
N LEU A 13 -7.54 0.85 11.29
CA LEU A 13 -7.06 1.46 12.53
C LEU A 13 -8.01 1.18 13.71
N GLU A 14 -9.32 1.21 13.48
CA GLU A 14 -10.34 0.89 14.49
C GLU A 14 -10.27 -0.58 14.92
N LEU A 15 -10.16 -1.50 13.97
CA LEU A 15 -10.05 -2.94 14.25
C LEU A 15 -8.77 -3.31 14.97
N ASN A 16 -7.69 -2.58 14.72
CA ASN A 16 -6.39 -2.72 15.39
C ASN A 16 -5.92 -4.18 15.54
N THR A 17 -5.81 -4.87 14.42
CA THR A 17 -5.32 -6.26 14.37
C THR A 17 -3.80 -6.33 14.46
N GLU A 18 -3.24 -7.51 14.73
CA GLU A 18 -1.79 -7.74 14.88
C GLU A 18 -1.00 -7.46 13.60
N HIS A 19 -1.66 -7.48 12.46
CA HIS A 19 -1.06 -7.20 11.16
C HIS A 19 -2.12 -6.74 10.16
N ALA A 20 -1.73 -5.84 9.26
CA ALA A 20 -2.53 -5.45 8.11
C ALA A 20 -1.65 -5.31 6.87
N ASN A 21 -2.17 -5.72 5.73
CA ASN A 21 -1.56 -5.50 4.44
C ASN A 21 -2.35 -4.49 3.63
N PHE A 22 -1.66 -3.51 3.07
CA PHE A 22 -2.22 -2.54 2.15
C PHE A 22 -1.59 -2.75 0.77
N TYR A 23 -2.42 -3.08 -0.22
CA TYR A 23 -1.97 -3.28 -1.59
C TYR A 23 -2.71 -2.34 -2.53
N ALA A 24 -1.96 -1.72 -3.43
CA ALA A 24 -2.54 -1.08 -4.60
C ALA A 24 -2.95 -2.14 -5.62
N ALA A 25 -4.09 -1.97 -6.29
CA ALA A 25 -4.53 -2.91 -7.31
C ALA A 25 -3.55 -2.94 -8.48
N MET A 26 -3.25 -4.15 -8.96
CA MET A 26 -2.41 -4.41 -10.12
C MET A 26 -3.22 -5.15 -11.19
N ALA A 27 -3.12 -4.70 -12.43
CA ALA A 27 -3.70 -5.41 -13.57
C ALA A 27 -2.74 -6.51 -14.03
N LEU A 28 -2.63 -7.60 -13.25
CA LEU A 28 -1.68 -8.68 -13.50
C LEU A 28 -1.94 -9.33 -14.87
N PRO A 29 -0.89 -9.60 -15.67
CA PRO A 29 -1.02 -10.22 -16.98
C PRO A 29 -1.85 -11.51 -16.94
N GLY A 30 -2.78 -11.64 -17.88
CA GLY A 30 -3.69 -12.79 -17.97
C GLY A 30 -4.96 -12.69 -17.10
N SER A 31 -5.07 -11.69 -16.22
CA SER A 31 -6.28 -11.48 -15.43
C SER A 31 -7.39 -10.77 -16.23
N PRO A 32 -8.68 -10.95 -15.86
CA PRO A 32 -9.78 -10.18 -16.46
C PRO A 32 -9.59 -8.67 -16.29
N LEU A 33 -9.01 -8.23 -15.17
CA LEU A 33 -8.71 -6.82 -14.90
C LEU A 33 -7.67 -6.26 -15.88
N HIS A 34 -6.66 -7.06 -16.23
CA HIS A 34 -5.66 -6.68 -17.25
C HIS A 34 -6.30 -6.48 -18.62
N LEU A 35 -7.17 -7.42 -19.03
CA LEU A 35 -7.90 -7.30 -20.30
C LEU A 35 -8.80 -6.06 -20.32
N TYR A 36 -9.52 -5.82 -19.24
CA TYR A 36 -10.37 -4.64 -19.09
C TYR A 36 -9.56 -3.35 -19.17
N ALA A 37 -8.45 -3.24 -18.45
CA ALA A 37 -7.58 -2.06 -18.46
C ALA A 37 -7.05 -1.77 -19.86
N ARG A 38 -6.65 -2.80 -20.61
CA ARG A 38 -6.25 -2.67 -22.02
C ARG A 38 -7.37 -2.17 -22.92
N GLN A 39 -8.57 -2.71 -22.76
CA GLN A 39 -9.75 -2.27 -23.53
C GLN A 39 -10.12 -0.81 -23.25
N GLN A 40 -9.90 -0.34 -22.03
CA GLN A 40 -10.11 1.05 -21.65
C GLN A 40 -8.95 1.98 -22.09
N GLY A 41 -7.88 1.46 -22.67
CA GLY A 41 -6.68 2.23 -23.01
C GLY A 41 -5.95 2.78 -21.79
N TRP A 42 -6.09 2.12 -20.63
CA TRP A 42 -5.39 2.53 -19.42
C TRP A 42 -3.91 2.17 -19.50
N ASP A 43 -3.10 3.02 -18.89
CA ASP A 43 -1.67 2.76 -18.73
C ASP A 43 -1.46 1.56 -17.79
N ILE A 44 -0.80 0.53 -18.29
CA ILE A 44 -0.48 -0.70 -17.57
C ILE A 44 1.03 -0.97 -17.67
N PRO A 45 1.61 -1.67 -16.67
CA PRO A 45 3.02 -2.03 -16.72
C PRO A 45 3.39 -2.86 -17.95
N GLU A 46 4.57 -2.61 -18.51
CA GLU A 46 5.14 -3.38 -19.62
C GLU A 46 6.17 -4.41 -19.15
N ARG A 47 6.80 -4.15 -18.00
CA ARG A 47 7.88 -4.99 -17.44
C ARG A 47 7.45 -5.61 -16.12
N TYR A 48 7.98 -6.81 -15.83
CA TYR A 48 7.60 -7.57 -14.62
C TYR A 48 7.90 -6.84 -13.30
N GLU A 49 9.02 -6.12 -13.22
CA GLU A 49 9.38 -5.36 -12.03
C GLU A 49 8.39 -4.24 -11.69
N GLU A 50 7.64 -3.74 -12.66
CA GLU A 50 6.62 -2.73 -12.46
C GLU A 50 5.37 -3.28 -11.75
N TYR A 51 5.18 -4.61 -11.77
CA TYR A 51 4.11 -5.29 -11.02
C TYR A 51 4.50 -5.62 -9.58
N ALA A 52 5.74 -5.43 -9.19
CA ALA A 52 6.18 -5.73 -7.83
C ALA A 52 5.79 -4.60 -6.86
N PHE A 53 4.93 -4.90 -5.88
CA PHE A 53 4.35 -3.93 -4.95
C PHE A 53 5.38 -3.08 -4.18
N LEU A 54 6.54 -3.64 -3.89
CA LEU A 54 7.58 -2.99 -3.09
C LEU A 54 8.75 -2.46 -3.91
N SER A 55 8.73 -2.65 -5.24
CA SER A 55 9.82 -2.20 -6.10
C SER A 55 9.80 -0.68 -6.33
N TYR A 56 10.97 -0.14 -6.65
CA TYR A 56 11.13 1.25 -7.09
C TYR A 56 10.30 1.56 -8.35
N ASP A 57 10.21 0.60 -9.28
CA ASP A 57 9.49 0.73 -10.54
C ASP A 57 7.99 0.42 -10.43
N CYS A 58 7.46 0.15 -9.24
CA CYS A 58 6.04 -0.19 -9.01
C CYS A 58 5.10 0.79 -9.73
N ARG A 59 4.19 0.24 -10.57
CA ARG A 59 3.18 1.02 -11.31
C ARG A 59 1.80 0.41 -11.09
N PRO A 60 1.08 0.81 -10.02
CA PRO A 60 -0.26 0.30 -9.76
C PRO A 60 -1.27 0.83 -10.78
N LEU A 61 -2.38 0.09 -10.89
CA LEU A 61 -3.48 0.47 -11.77
C LEU A 61 -4.13 1.76 -11.28
N ARG A 62 -4.46 2.63 -12.22
CA ARG A 62 -5.31 3.78 -11.96
C ARG A 62 -6.75 3.34 -11.59
N THR A 63 -7.49 4.20 -10.91
CA THR A 63 -8.93 4.08 -10.75
C THR A 63 -9.66 5.01 -11.74
N LYS A 64 -10.99 5.03 -11.68
CA LYS A 64 -11.79 6.02 -12.43
C LYS A 64 -11.43 7.46 -12.05
N TYR A 65 -11.05 7.71 -10.79
CA TYR A 65 -10.90 9.04 -10.22
C TYR A 65 -9.45 9.39 -9.83
N LEU A 66 -8.57 8.39 -9.68
CA LEU A 66 -7.22 8.56 -9.18
C LEU A 66 -6.21 7.91 -10.13
N THR A 67 -5.07 8.56 -10.28
CA THR A 67 -3.91 8.00 -10.99
C THR A 67 -3.27 6.87 -10.17
N GLY A 68 -2.48 6.02 -10.84
CA GLY A 68 -1.69 4.99 -10.12
C GLY A 68 -0.72 5.58 -9.10
N ALA A 69 -0.15 6.76 -9.38
CA ALA A 69 0.71 7.48 -8.44
C ALA A 69 -0.02 7.91 -7.16
N GLU A 70 -1.24 8.45 -7.29
CA GLU A 70 -2.06 8.84 -6.14
C GLU A 70 -2.46 7.63 -5.29
N VAL A 71 -2.83 6.52 -5.94
CA VAL A 71 -3.15 5.26 -5.25
C VAL A 71 -1.93 4.73 -4.50
N LEU A 72 -0.73 4.75 -5.13
CA LEU A 72 0.50 4.28 -4.50
C LEU A 72 0.91 5.15 -3.31
N ARG A 73 0.82 6.47 -3.46
CA ARG A 73 1.10 7.41 -2.36
C ARG A 73 0.19 7.13 -1.17
N PHE A 74 -1.10 7.00 -1.40
CA PHE A 74 -2.05 6.68 -0.33
C PHE A 74 -1.71 5.34 0.34
N ARG A 75 -1.39 4.30 -0.44
CA ARG A 75 -1.00 2.99 0.10
C ARG A 75 0.21 3.10 1.02
N ASP A 76 1.26 3.81 0.59
CA ASP A 76 2.48 3.95 1.37
C ASP A 76 2.24 4.77 2.66
N GLU A 77 1.42 5.83 2.58
CA GLU A 77 0.98 6.61 3.74
C GLU A 77 0.10 5.80 4.69
N ALA A 78 -0.84 4.99 4.17
CA ALA A 78 -1.72 4.13 4.97
C ALA A 78 -0.92 3.09 5.75
N TRP A 79 0.07 2.47 5.10
CA TRP A 79 0.98 1.52 5.75
C TRP A 79 1.72 2.20 6.91
N HIS A 80 2.30 3.37 6.65
CA HIS A 80 3.01 4.12 7.67
C HIS A 80 2.10 4.52 8.84
N LYS A 81 0.90 5.05 8.56
CA LYS A 81 -0.08 5.42 9.60
C LYS A 81 -0.49 4.24 10.46
N TYR A 82 -0.71 3.07 9.87
CA TYR A 82 -1.09 1.86 10.61
C TYR A 82 0.01 1.40 11.55
N PHE A 83 1.24 1.26 11.05
CA PHE A 83 2.36 0.70 11.81
C PHE A 83 3.00 1.69 12.80
N THR A 84 2.69 2.98 12.73
CA THR A 84 3.06 4.00 13.74
C THR A 84 1.92 4.30 14.72
N HIS A 85 0.72 3.73 14.51
CA HIS A 85 -0.44 3.96 15.35
C HIS A 85 -0.18 3.45 16.77
N LYS A 86 -0.34 4.32 17.79
CA LYS A 86 -0.02 3.95 19.16
C LYS A 86 -0.76 2.70 19.65
N PRO A 87 -2.09 2.53 19.44
CA PRO A 87 -2.79 1.30 19.83
C PRO A 87 -2.21 0.03 19.21
N PHE A 88 -1.73 0.11 17.95
CA PHE A 88 -1.05 -1.02 17.32
C PHE A 88 0.29 -1.34 17.97
N LEU A 89 1.12 -0.34 18.25
CA LEU A 89 2.40 -0.53 18.92
C LEU A 89 2.22 -1.08 20.34
N ASP A 90 1.21 -0.62 21.07
CA ASP A 90 0.86 -1.13 22.41
C ASP A 90 0.39 -2.60 22.34
N LEU A 91 -0.37 -2.97 21.30
CA LEU A 91 -0.80 -4.35 21.05
C LEU A 91 0.40 -5.26 20.77
N VAL A 92 1.31 -4.83 19.90
CA VAL A 92 2.53 -5.59 19.56
C VAL A 92 3.38 -5.80 20.82
N GLU A 93 3.60 -4.76 21.62
CA GLU A 93 4.36 -4.86 22.85
C GLU A 93 3.71 -5.84 23.85
N LYS A 94 2.39 -5.76 24.02
CA LYS A 94 1.64 -6.64 24.94
C LYS A 94 1.70 -8.10 24.51
N LYS A 95 1.60 -8.39 23.20
CA LYS A 95 1.54 -9.77 22.70
C LYS A 95 2.91 -10.39 22.42
N PHE A 96 3.85 -9.60 21.92
CA PHE A 96 5.13 -10.09 21.39
C PHE A 96 6.37 -9.50 22.08
N GLY A 97 6.17 -8.58 23.01
CA GLY A 97 7.23 -7.96 23.81
C GLY A 97 7.84 -6.69 23.22
N VAL A 98 8.62 -6.00 24.04
CA VAL A 98 9.26 -4.70 23.74
C VAL A 98 10.19 -4.79 22.53
N GLU A 99 10.91 -5.88 22.35
CA GLU A 99 11.83 -6.07 21.23
C GLU A 99 11.08 -6.05 19.90
N SER A 100 9.95 -6.76 19.83
CA SER A 100 9.09 -6.76 18.62
C SER A 100 8.54 -5.36 18.30
N ARG A 101 8.12 -4.62 19.33
CA ARG A 101 7.70 -3.23 19.16
C ARG A 101 8.84 -2.36 18.60
N ASN A 102 10.03 -2.47 19.17
CA ASN A 102 11.19 -1.71 18.72
C ASN A 102 11.57 -2.04 17.29
N ASN A 103 11.48 -3.31 16.88
CA ASN A 103 11.71 -3.73 15.48
C ASN A 103 10.71 -3.07 14.53
N VAL A 104 9.44 -2.99 14.89
CA VAL A 104 8.43 -2.28 14.08
C VAL A 104 8.80 -0.80 13.93
N VAL A 105 9.16 -0.12 15.04
CA VAL A 105 9.55 1.29 15.01
C VAL A 105 10.78 1.53 14.13
N GLU A 106 11.76 0.63 14.15
CA GLU A 106 12.94 0.75 13.28
C GLU A 106 12.59 0.52 11.79
N LEU A 107 11.74 -0.46 11.49
CA LEU A 107 11.28 -0.72 10.12
C LEU A 107 10.51 0.47 9.53
N GLU A 108 9.75 1.18 10.35
CA GLU A 108 8.98 2.37 9.95
C GLU A 108 9.85 3.54 9.48
N LYS A 109 11.10 3.61 9.88
CA LYS A 109 12.05 4.63 9.43
C LYS A 109 12.48 4.44 7.98
N ILE A 110 12.27 3.23 7.45
CA ILE A 110 12.64 2.89 6.07
C ILE A 110 11.50 3.29 5.14
N LYS A 111 11.71 4.36 4.36
CA LYS A 111 10.76 4.79 3.32
C LYS A 111 11.13 4.17 1.98
N LEU A 112 10.15 3.53 1.35
CA LEU A 112 10.30 3.01 0.00
C LEU A 112 10.37 4.17 -1.00
N LYS A 113 11.40 4.17 -1.82
CA LYS A 113 11.51 5.09 -2.95
C LYS A 113 10.64 4.60 -4.10
N ARG A 114 9.99 5.51 -4.80
CA ARG A 114 9.03 5.22 -5.87
C ARG A 114 9.28 6.13 -7.08
N LYS A 115 9.72 5.56 -8.18
CA LYS A 115 9.94 6.28 -9.43
C LYS A 115 8.73 7.09 -9.89
N ILE A 116 7.53 6.50 -9.80
CA ILE A 116 6.29 7.15 -10.20
C ILE A 116 5.91 8.36 -9.32
N LEU A 117 6.49 8.46 -8.11
CA LEU A 117 6.32 9.59 -7.19
C LEU A 117 7.43 10.65 -7.32
N GLY A 118 8.44 10.40 -8.16
CA GLY A 118 9.53 11.34 -8.42
C GLY A 118 10.75 11.20 -7.49
N ASP A 119 10.87 10.06 -6.82
CA ASP A 119 12.01 9.80 -5.91
C ASP A 119 13.31 9.46 -6.67
#